data_2f8a8469f50773c95a1ce51198a2173f
#
_entry.id   2f8a8469f50773c95a1ce51198a2173f
#
_cell.length_a   1.000
_cell.length_b   1.000
_cell.length_c   1.000
_cell.angle_alpha   90.00
_cell.angle_beta   90.00
_cell.angle_gamma   90.00
#
_symmetry.space_group_name_H-M   'P 1'
#
loop_
_entity.id
_entity.type
_entity.pdbx_description
1 polymer ?
#
loop_
_entity_poly.entity_id
_entity_poly.type
_entity_poly.pdbx_seq_one_letter_code
_entity_poly.pdbx_strand_id
1 'polypeptide(L)'
;DVCSSDLEVTVCRDGKIFKQRFEDGGETIGKLTVIGKTKETGTLIHFLPNDQIFSTIEFNYKTISERLMESAFLLKGIKIVLKDERTGKMDEFHFENGLEAFIDYLNTNKDVLHPTISIEGEQNGMEVDIALQFTSGYQETTLSFVNLVRTGDGGTHETGFKSGLTKTFNDYARKYGLLKEKDKNLEGNDVREGLSAIISIKVPEHYLQFEGQTKSKL
;
A
#
# COMPACT_ATOMS: atom_id res chain seq x y z
N ASP A 1 -13.21 -12.47 -14.57
CA ASP A 1 -13.70 -11.21 -14.02
C ASP A 1 -14.90 -10.70 -14.83
N VAL A 2 -16.03 -10.47 -14.18
CA VAL A 2 -17.30 -10.03 -14.82
C VAL A 2 -17.20 -8.64 -15.48
N CYS A 3 -16.14 -7.88 -15.20
CA CYS A 3 -15.96 -6.53 -15.73
C CYS A 3 -15.12 -6.47 -17.02
N SER A 4 -14.67 -7.61 -17.53
CA SER A 4 -13.88 -7.68 -18.78
C SER A 4 -14.72 -8.22 -19.93
N SER A 5 -14.63 -7.57 -21.09
CA SER A 5 -15.22 -8.11 -22.34
C SER A 5 -14.34 -9.21 -22.93
N ASP A 6 -13.03 -9.15 -22.72
CA ASP A 6 -12.05 -10.16 -23.12
C ASP A 6 -10.95 -10.26 -22.06
N LEU A 7 -10.60 -11.47 -21.66
CA LEU A 7 -9.52 -11.79 -20.72
C LEU A 7 -8.72 -12.98 -21.23
N GLU A 8 -7.43 -12.79 -21.40
CA GLU A 8 -6.50 -13.84 -21.76
C GLU A 8 -5.44 -14.02 -20.66
N VAL A 9 -5.28 -15.23 -20.19
CA VAL A 9 -4.30 -15.58 -19.16
C VAL A 9 -3.29 -16.55 -19.75
N THR A 10 -2.01 -16.21 -19.63
CA THR A 10 -0.88 -17.08 -19.99
C THR A 10 -0.05 -17.34 -18.73
N VAL A 11 0.18 -18.61 -18.40
CA VAL A 11 0.94 -19.03 -17.22
C VAL A 11 2.13 -19.88 -17.64
N CYS A 12 3.33 -19.46 -17.23
CA CYS A 12 4.57 -20.21 -17.35
C CYS A 12 4.81 -20.98 -16.04
N ARG A 13 4.67 -22.31 -16.06
CA ARG A 13 4.82 -23.15 -14.86
C ARG A 13 5.18 -24.59 -15.26
N ASP A 14 5.97 -25.28 -14.44
CA ASP A 14 6.32 -26.68 -14.59
C ASP A 14 6.91 -27.03 -15.98
N GLY A 15 7.72 -26.12 -16.52
CA GLY A 15 8.37 -26.29 -17.84
C GLY A 15 7.46 -26.09 -19.05
N LYS A 16 6.21 -25.63 -18.83
CA LYS A 16 5.19 -25.46 -19.87
C LYS A 16 4.61 -24.04 -19.85
N ILE A 17 4.06 -23.64 -20.99
CA ILE A 17 3.28 -22.41 -21.15
C ILE A 17 1.83 -22.82 -21.36
N PHE A 18 0.96 -22.43 -20.42
CA PHE A 18 -0.47 -22.66 -20.46
C PHE A 18 -1.17 -21.38 -20.88
N LYS A 19 -2.26 -21.49 -21.66
CA LYS A 19 -3.08 -20.37 -22.10
C LYS A 19 -4.57 -20.68 -21.97
N GLN A 20 -5.33 -19.72 -21.45
CA GLN A 20 -6.77 -19.76 -21.34
C GLN A 20 -7.35 -18.40 -21.70
N ARG A 21 -8.51 -18.39 -22.40
CA ARG A 21 -9.25 -17.17 -22.72
C ARG A 21 -10.65 -17.24 -22.13
N PHE A 22 -11.16 -16.07 -21.76
CA PHE A 22 -12.50 -15.86 -21.20
C PHE A 22 -13.13 -14.66 -21.90
N GLU A 23 -14.44 -14.71 -22.13
CA GLU A 23 -15.22 -13.62 -22.72
C GLU A 23 -16.43 -13.32 -21.84
N ASP A 24 -17.09 -12.20 -22.10
CA ASP A 24 -18.40 -11.80 -21.59
C ASP A 24 -18.59 -12.04 -20.07
N GLY A 25 -17.66 -11.57 -19.27
CA GLY A 25 -17.76 -11.65 -17.82
C GLY A 25 -17.29 -12.97 -17.21
N GLY A 26 -16.51 -13.73 -17.93
CA GLY A 26 -15.81 -14.91 -17.40
C GLY A 26 -16.26 -16.25 -17.97
N GLU A 27 -17.03 -16.24 -19.06
CA GLU A 27 -17.30 -17.46 -19.81
C GLU A 27 -16.02 -18.03 -20.43
N THR A 28 -15.71 -19.29 -20.13
CA THR A 28 -14.49 -19.95 -20.62
C THR A 28 -14.60 -20.24 -22.12
N ILE A 29 -13.71 -19.67 -22.91
CA ILE A 29 -13.61 -19.92 -24.34
C ILE A 29 -12.54 -20.99 -24.61
N GLY A 30 -12.99 -22.13 -25.11
CA GLY A 30 -12.14 -23.27 -25.41
C GLY A 30 -11.62 -24.00 -24.17
N LYS A 31 -10.65 -24.88 -24.37
CA LYS A 31 -10.00 -25.63 -23.28
C LYS A 31 -8.66 -24.99 -22.93
N LEU A 32 -8.24 -25.18 -21.68
CA LEU A 32 -6.85 -24.87 -21.28
C LEU A 32 -5.86 -25.56 -22.22
N THR A 33 -5.03 -24.79 -22.89
CA THR A 33 -4.07 -25.29 -23.90
C THR A 33 -2.63 -25.12 -23.43
N VAL A 34 -1.81 -26.09 -23.76
CA VAL A 34 -0.34 -25.95 -23.66
C VAL A 34 0.18 -25.44 -24.98
N ILE A 35 0.68 -24.20 -25.02
CA ILE A 35 1.12 -23.53 -26.23
C ILE A 35 2.64 -23.58 -26.45
N GLY A 36 3.41 -24.05 -25.45
CA GLY A 36 4.85 -24.14 -25.56
C GLY A 36 5.54 -24.70 -24.32
N LYS A 37 6.88 -24.68 -24.35
CA LYS A 37 7.76 -25.02 -23.23
C LYS A 37 8.58 -23.81 -22.82
N THR A 38 8.89 -23.68 -21.53
CA THR A 38 9.71 -22.59 -20.99
C THR A 38 10.53 -23.06 -19.79
N LYS A 39 11.60 -22.35 -19.46
CA LYS A 39 12.35 -22.49 -18.20
C LYS A 39 11.97 -21.40 -17.20
N GLU A 40 11.19 -20.41 -17.61
CA GLU A 40 10.74 -19.29 -16.79
C GLU A 40 9.46 -19.63 -16.06
N THR A 41 9.19 -18.88 -14.98
CA THR A 41 7.94 -18.90 -14.24
C THR A 41 7.33 -17.50 -14.27
N GLY A 42 6.00 -17.43 -14.36
CA GLY A 42 5.31 -16.14 -14.37
C GLY A 42 3.91 -16.24 -14.93
N THR A 43 3.18 -15.13 -14.81
CA THR A 43 1.81 -14.99 -15.31
C THR A 43 1.70 -13.72 -16.13
N LEU A 44 1.13 -13.84 -17.33
CA LEU A 44 0.73 -12.70 -18.16
C LEU A 44 -0.79 -12.67 -18.22
N ILE A 45 -1.34 -11.51 -17.88
CA ILE A 45 -2.77 -11.23 -17.97
C ILE A 45 -2.95 -10.10 -18.99
N HIS A 46 -3.76 -10.37 -20.00
CA HIS A 46 -4.22 -9.36 -20.96
C HIS A 46 -5.72 -9.26 -20.86
N PHE A 47 -6.26 -8.05 -20.73
CA PHE A 47 -7.69 -7.85 -20.62
C PHE A 47 -8.14 -6.55 -21.30
N LEU A 48 -9.39 -6.54 -21.73
CA LEU A 48 -10.08 -5.37 -22.24
C LEU A 48 -11.29 -5.08 -21.32
N PRO A 49 -11.35 -3.90 -20.67
CA PRO A 49 -12.53 -3.53 -19.89
C PRO A 49 -13.79 -3.50 -20.76
N ASN A 50 -14.92 -3.86 -20.17
CA ASN A 50 -16.20 -3.85 -20.87
C ASN A 50 -16.80 -2.43 -20.89
N ASP A 51 -16.99 -1.85 -22.09
CA ASP A 51 -17.55 -0.53 -22.29
C ASP A 51 -19.05 -0.41 -21.98
N GLN A 52 -19.75 -1.53 -21.85
CA GLN A 52 -21.13 -1.55 -21.36
C GLN A 52 -21.22 -1.42 -19.83
N ILE A 53 -20.13 -1.70 -19.10
CA ILE A 53 -20.06 -1.62 -17.64
C ILE A 53 -19.39 -0.33 -17.20
N PHE A 54 -18.29 0.05 -17.85
CA PHE A 54 -17.52 1.23 -17.52
C PHE A 54 -17.86 2.41 -18.44
N SER A 55 -18.06 3.58 -17.86
CA SER A 55 -18.30 4.81 -18.61
C SER A 55 -17.08 5.28 -19.43
N THR A 56 -15.91 4.79 -19.09
CA THR A 56 -14.66 4.96 -19.86
C THR A 56 -13.78 3.72 -19.70
N ILE A 57 -13.17 3.30 -20.79
CA ILE A 57 -12.17 2.21 -20.81
C ILE A 57 -10.74 2.76 -21.02
N GLU A 58 -10.58 4.06 -20.99
CA GLU A 58 -9.27 4.69 -21.09
C GLU A 58 -8.58 4.76 -19.73
N PHE A 59 -7.40 4.16 -19.65
CA PHE A 59 -6.57 4.20 -18.45
C PHE A 59 -5.85 5.54 -18.31
N ASN A 60 -5.94 6.12 -17.10
CA ASN A 60 -5.18 7.31 -16.75
C ASN A 60 -3.79 6.89 -16.24
N TYR A 61 -2.75 7.25 -16.98
CA TYR A 61 -1.36 6.89 -16.64
C TYR A 61 -0.95 7.37 -15.25
N LYS A 62 -1.27 8.62 -14.89
CA LYS A 62 -0.88 9.20 -13.60
C LYS A 62 -1.49 8.44 -12.43
N THR A 63 -2.78 8.14 -12.50
CA THR A 63 -3.48 7.40 -11.45
C THR A 63 -2.89 6.00 -11.23
N ILE A 64 -2.55 5.31 -12.33
CA ILE A 64 -1.93 3.97 -12.26
C ILE A 64 -0.50 4.09 -11.71
N SER A 65 0.28 5.06 -12.19
CA SER A 65 1.67 5.30 -11.75
C SER A 65 1.73 5.56 -10.25
N GLU A 66 0.89 6.45 -9.72
CA GLU A 66 0.81 6.75 -8.29
C GLU A 66 0.48 5.49 -7.46
N ARG A 67 -0.47 4.68 -7.93
CA ARG A 67 -0.88 3.46 -7.24
C ARG A 67 0.18 2.37 -7.25
N LEU A 68 0.88 2.20 -8.37
CA LEU A 68 1.97 1.24 -8.49
C LEU A 68 3.19 1.66 -7.68
N MET A 69 3.47 2.96 -7.61
CA MET A 69 4.52 3.50 -6.75
C MET A 69 4.21 3.25 -5.26
N GLU A 70 2.98 3.51 -4.77
CA GLU A 70 2.56 3.14 -3.41
C GLU A 70 2.77 1.64 -3.15
N SER A 71 2.37 0.79 -4.09
CA SER A 71 2.54 -0.66 -3.98
C SER A 71 4.00 -1.08 -3.91
N ALA A 72 4.88 -0.43 -4.66
CA ALA A 72 6.31 -0.71 -4.64
C ALA A 72 6.97 -0.30 -3.30
N PHE A 73 6.52 0.78 -2.67
CA PHE A 73 6.96 1.15 -1.32
C PHE A 73 6.51 0.14 -0.26
N LEU A 74 5.29 -0.38 -0.37
CA LEU A 74 4.73 -1.35 0.59
C LEU A 74 5.33 -2.75 0.43
N LEU A 75 5.83 -3.09 -0.77
CA LEU A 75 6.39 -4.40 -1.12
C LEU A 75 7.91 -4.27 -1.31
N LYS A 76 8.63 -4.14 -0.21
CA LYS A 76 10.09 -4.00 -0.16
C LYS A 76 10.80 -4.93 -1.15
N GLY A 77 11.65 -4.36 -2.02
CA GLY A 77 12.47 -5.10 -2.98
C GLY A 77 11.73 -5.58 -4.25
N ILE A 78 10.43 -5.32 -4.39
CA ILE A 78 9.73 -5.62 -5.64
C ILE A 78 10.07 -4.58 -6.71
N LYS A 79 10.19 -5.04 -7.96
CA LYS A 79 10.35 -4.16 -9.12
C LYS A 79 9.06 -4.13 -9.93
N ILE A 80 8.50 -2.93 -10.12
CA ILE A 80 7.31 -2.68 -10.92
C ILE A 80 7.67 -1.78 -12.09
N VAL A 81 7.28 -2.17 -13.30
CA VAL A 81 7.46 -1.36 -14.52
C VAL A 81 6.09 -1.05 -15.11
N LEU A 82 5.80 0.23 -15.28
CA LEU A 82 4.62 0.73 -15.98
C LEU A 82 5.04 1.29 -17.35
N LYS A 83 4.42 0.81 -18.41
CA LYS A 83 4.65 1.31 -19.77
C LYS A 83 3.31 1.66 -20.43
N ASP A 84 3.20 2.87 -20.95
CA ASP A 84 2.09 3.30 -21.80
C ASP A 84 2.53 3.27 -23.27
N GLU A 85 2.07 2.27 -24.01
CA GLU A 85 2.43 2.11 -25.42
C GLU A 85 1.81 3.18 -26.33
N ARG A 86 0.76 3.88 -25.87
CA ARG A 86 0.13 4.99 -26.63
C ARG A 86 1.05 6.21 -26.71
N THR A 87 1.77 6.50 -25.63
CA THR A 87 2.62 7.69 -25.49
C THR A 87 4.11 7.37 -25.47
N GLY A 88 4.48 6.10 -25.30
CA GLY A 88 5.85 5.64 -25.07
C GLY A 88 6.40 5.97 -23.68
N LYS A 89 5.56 6.48 -22.78
CA LYS A 89 5.95 6.81 -21.41
C LYS A 89 6.21 5.55 -20.60
N MET A 90 7.25 5.57 -19.76
CA MET A 90 7.62 4.45 -18.90
C MET A 90 8.11 4.95 -17.54
N ASP A 91 7.62 4.33 -16.47
CA ASP A 91 8.10 4.51 -15.11
C ASP A 91 8.57 3.16 -14.56
N GLU A 92 9.61 3.17 -13.73
CA GLU A 92 10.12 2.00 -13.01
C GLU A 92 10.16 2.33 -11.52
N PHE A 93 9.57 1.45 -10.70
CA PHE A 93 9.53 1.60 -9.24
C PHE A 93 10.22 0.40 -8.60
N HIS A 94 11.23 0.68 -7.78
CA HIS A 94 11.97 -0.31 -7.01
C HIS A 94 12.55 0.34 -5.76
N PHE A 95 12.07 -0.05 -4.57
CA PHE A 95 12.47 0.55 -3.31
C PHE A 95 12.94 -0.53 -2.34
N GLU A 96 14.25 -0.55 -2.07
CA GLU A 96 14.86 -1.51 -1.14
C GLU A 96 14.50 -1.21 0.32
N ASN A 97 14.32 0.08 0.66
CA ASN A 97 14.04 0.54 2.02
C ASN A 97 12.53 0.66 2.33
N GLY A 98 11.65 0.24 1.43
CA GLY A 98 10.22 0.15 1.69
C GLY A 98 9.60 1.43 2.25
N LEU A 99 9.02 1.36 3.46
CA LEU A 99 8.33 2.50 4.09
C LEU A 99 9.24 3.67 4.44
N GLU A 100 10.53 3.45 4.70
CA GLU A 100 11.49 4.56 4.91
C GLU A 100 11.57 5.42 3.66
N ALA A 101 11.77 4.79 2.49
CA ALA A 101 11.81 5.49 1.22
C ALA A 101 10.49 6.21 0.92
N PHE A 102 9.36 5.66 1.39
CA PHE A 102 8.06 6.30 1.25
C PHE A 102 7.94 7.57 2.11
N ILE A 103 8.42 7.55 3.37
CA ILE A 103 8.48 8.75 4.23
C ILE A 103 9.39 9.81 3.59
N ASP A 104 10.56 9.43 3.10
CA ASP A 104 11.49 10.34 2.44
C ASP A 104 10.84 10.98 1.20
N TYR A 105 10.10 10.21 0.43
CA TYR A 105 9.30 10.71 -0.70
C TYR A 105 8.23 11.72 -0.26
N LEU A 106 7.47 11.42 0.81
CA LEU A 106 6.43 12.33 1.35
C LEU A 106 7.01 13.64 1.89
N ASN A 107 8.25 13.60 2.35
CA ASN A 107 8.93 14.73 2.97
C ASN A 107 9.99 15.40 2.08
N THR A 108 10.09 15.03 0.80
CA THR A 108 11.13 15.52 -0.14
C THR A 108 11.29 17.04 -0.13
N ASN A 109 10.21 17.81 0.07
CA ASN A 109 10.22 19.27 0.08
C ASN A 109 9.91 19.86 1.46
N LYS A 110 10.09 19.09 2.54
CA LYS A 110 9.85 19.54 3.90
C LYS A 110 11.16 19.62 4.67
N ASP A 111 11.23 20.50 5.65
CA ASP A 111 12.33 20.59 6.57
C ASP A 111 12.17 19.54 7.67
N VAL A 112 13.00 18.48 7.64
CA VAL A 112 12.90 17.32 8.53
C VAL A 112 13.75 17.51 9.78
N LEU A 113 13.25 17.11 10.94
CA LEU A 113 13.90 17.32 12.23
C LEU A 113 14.85 16.19 12.65
N HIS A 114 14.72 15.01 12.04
CA HIS A 114 15.53 13.83 12.36
C HIS A 114 15.44 12.80 11.20
N PRO A 115 16.36 11.82 11.13
CA PRO A 115 16.23 10.69 10.19
C PRO A 115 14.92 9.92 10.40
N THR A 116 14.43 9.26 9.36
CA THR A 116 13.23 8.40 9.44
C THR A 116 13.40 7.32 10.52
N ILE A 117 12.36 7.13 11.33
CA ILE A 117 12.29 6.09 12.35
C ILE A 117 11.42 4.97 11.81
N SER A 118 11.97 3.74 11.79
CA SER A 118 11.26 2.51 11.42
C SER A 118 10.98 1.65 12.64
N ILE A 119 9.79 1.09 12.70
CA ILE A 119 9.35 0.20 13.78
C ILE A 119 8.67 -1.00 13.12
N GLU A 120 9.22 -2.19 13.36
CA GLU A 120 8.65 -3.46 12.92
C GLU A 120 8.21 -4.27 14.14
N GLY A 121 7.11 -4.99 14.03
CA GLY A 121 6.62 -5.84 15.10
C GLY A 121 5.66 -6.91 14.61
N GLU A 122 5.56 -7.99 15.39
CA GLU A 122 4.61 -9.06 15.15
C GLU A 122 3.90 -9.44 16.45
N GLN A 123 2.60 -9.60 16.40
CA GLN A 123 1.81 -10.12 17.53
C GLN A 123 0.58 -10.86 17.02
N ASN A 124 0.36 -12.08 17.52
CA ASN A 124 -0.80 -12.92 17.19
C ASN A 124 -0.97 -13.17 15.68
N GLY A 125 0.13 -13.28 14.93
CA GLY A 125 0.12 -13.44 13.47
C GLY A 125 -0.21 -12.17 12.69
N MET A 126 -0.31 -11.03 13.36
CA MET A 126 -0.39 -9.71 12.74
C MET A 126 1.00 -9.10 12.66
N GLU A 127 1.42 -8.70 11.48
CA GLU A 127 2.66 -7.95 11.27
C GLU A 127 2.36 -6.45 11.20
N VAL A 128 3.21 -5.65 11.81
CA VAL A 128 3.12 -4.19 11.80
C VAL A 128 4.44 -3.63 11.32
N ASP A 129 4.38 -2.76 10.33
CA ASP A 129 5.51 -2.00 9.83
C ASP A 129 5.12 -0.51 9.82
N ILE A 130 5.89 0.32 10.51
CA ILE A 130 5.63 1.74 10.68
C ILE A 130 6.91 2.50 10.33
N ALA A 131 6.77 3.53 9.50
CA ALA A 131 7.82 4.54 9.33
C ALA A 131 7.25 5.91 9.70
N LEU A 132 8.04 6.71 10.42
CA LEU A 132 7.63 8.04 10.84
C LEU A 132 8.80 9.02 10.88
N GLN A 133 8.47 10.30 10.67
CA GLN A 133 9.43 11.40 10.73
C GLN A 133 8.70 12.70 11.09
N PHE A 134 9.31 13.52 11.94
CA PHE A 134 8.79 14.85 12.23
C PHE A 134 9.43 15.91 11.32
N THR A 135 8.63 16.88 10.95
CA THR A 135 9.05 18.05 10.18
C THR A 135 8.85 19.32 10.98
N SER A 136 9.47 20.42 10.56
CA SER A 136 9.28 21.75 11.20
C SER A 136 7.92 22.36 10.94
N GLY A 137 7.09 21.74 10.08
CA GLY A 137 5.71 22.16 9.80
C GLY A 137 4.72 21.75 10.90
N TYR A 138 3.47 22.21 10.77
CA TYR A 138 2.40 21.93 11.74
C TYR A 138 1.43 20.85 11.28
N GLN A 139 1.48 20.45 10.01
CA GLN A 139 0.53 19.52 9.42
C GLN A 139 0.87 18.07 9.73
N GLU A 140 -0.09 17.32 10.28
CA GLU A 140 -0.04 15.86 10.35
C GLU A 140 -0.34 15.25 8.97
N THR A 141 0.48 14.29 8.56
CA THR A 141 0.26 13.46 7.37
C THR A 141 0.37 12.00 7.78
N THR A 142 -0.74 11.30 7.89
CA THR A 142 -0.76 9.87 8.23
C THR A 142 -1.37 9.08 7.08
N LEU A 143 -0.64 8.09 6.58
CA LEU A 143 -1.13 7.10 5.61
C LEU A 143 -1.21 5.74 6.28
N SER A 144 -2.32 5.05 6.11
CA SER A 144 -2.51 3.73 6.71
C SER A 144 -2.95 2.69 5.68
N PHE A 145 -2.44 1.46 5.85
CA PHE A 145 -2.64 0.34 4.94
C PHE A 145 -2.91 -0.94 5.72
N VAL A 146 -3.84 -1.74 5.21
CA VAL A 146 -4.14 -3.08 5.72
C VAL A 146 -4.06 -4.07 4.56
N ASN A 147 -3.17 -5.06 4.64
CA ASN A 147 -2.92 -6.03 3.57
C ASN A 147 -2.73 -5.34 2.20
N LEU A 148 -1.90 -4.28 2.15
CA LEU A 148 -1.58 -3.45 0.99
C LEU A 148 -2.74 -2.58 0.46
N VAL A 149 -3.88 -2.58 1.12
CA VAL A 149 -5.03 -1.73 0.78
C VAL A 149 -4.98 -0.46 1.62
N ARG A 150 -5.03 0.70 0.96
CA ARG A 150 -5.06 2.00 1.64
C ARG A 150 -6.39 2.18 2.38
N THR A 151 -6.30 2.51 3.67
CA THR A 151 -7.45 2.79 4.52
C THR A 151 -7.60 4.31 4.69
N GLY A 152 -8.10 4.98 3.65
CA GLY A 152 -8.20 6.44 3.61
C GLY A 152 -9.11 7.05 4.68
N ASP A 153 -10.07 6.27 5.18
CA ASP A 153 -10.99 6.66 6.26
C ASP A 153 -10.50 6.17 7.65
N GLY A 154 -9.23 5.71 7.72
CA GLY A 154 -8.59 5.24 8.94
C GLY A 154 -9.06 3.86 9.41
N GLY A 155 -9.06 3.67 10.72
CA GLY A 155 -9.47 2.42 11.37
C GLY A 155 -8.84 2.22 12.74
N THR A 156 -9.07 1.04 13.31
CA THR A 156 -8.57 0.69 14.66
C THR A 156 -7.04 0.68 14.74
N HIS A 157 -6.35 0.28 13.67
CA HIS A 157 -4.89 0.27 13.58
C HIS A 157 -4.30 1.68 13.65
N GLU A 158 -4.89 2.66 12.95
CA GLU A 158 -4.48 4.06 12.99
C GLU A 158 -4.77 4.68 14.36
N THR A 159 -5.95 4.42 14.93
CA THR A 159 -6.32 4.85 16.27
C THR A 159 -5.37 4.28 17.32
N GLY A 160 -5.02 3.00 17.20
CA GLY A 160 -4.06 2.32 18.06
C GLY A 160 -2.68 2.97 18.02
N PHE A 161 -2.17 3.25 16.79
CA PHE A 161 -0.91 3.95 16.61
C PHE A 161 -0.92 5.33 17.26
N LYS A 162 -1.93 6.17 16.98
CA LYS A 162 -2.05 7.53 17.53
C LYS A 162 -2.11 7.53 19.05
N SER A 163 -2.85 6.61 19.63
CA SER A 163 -2.95 6.44 21.09
C SER A 163 -1.65 5.97 21.71
N GLY A 164 -1.01 4.97 21.09
CA GLY A 164 0.28 4.43 21.52
C GLY A 164 1.39 5.48 21.46
N LEU A 165 1.45 6.26 20.39
CA LEU A 165 2.41 7.34 20.22
C LEU A 165 2.23 8.39 21.33
N THR A 166 1.00 8.86 21.54
CA THR A 166 0.70 9.86 22.58
C THR A 166 1.07 9.37 23.98
N LYS A 167 0.75 8.10 24.28
CA LYS A 167 1.11 7.48 25.55
C LYS A 167 2.63 7.43 25.74
N THR A 168 3.36 6.97 24.71
CA THR A 168 4.81 6.84 24.77
C THR A 168 5.51 8.17 25.00
N PHE A 169 5.05 9.26 24.36
CA PHE A 169 5.58 10.59 24.60
C PHE A 169 5.35 11.07 26.03
N ASN A 170 4.16 10.87 26.57
CA ASN A 170 3.82 11.24 27.94
C ASN A 170 4.65 10.41 28.96
N ASP A 171 4.73 9.10 28.77
CA ASP A 171 5.50 8.22 29.66
C ASP A 171 6.99 8.61 29.65
N TYR A 172 7.54 8.89 28.47
CA TYR A 172 8.91 9.36 28.32
C TYR A 172 9.14 10.71 29.00
N ALA A 173 8.27 11.68 28.72
CA ALA A 173 8.38 13.04 29.29
C ALA A 173 8.33 13.03 30.82
N ARG A 174 7.47 12.19 31.43
CA ARG A 174 7.41 12.01 32.88
C ARG A 174 8.64 11.29 33.42
N LYS A 175 9.07 10.21 32.78
CA LYS A 175 10.24 9.44 33.20
C LYS A 175 11.51 10.29 33.26
N TYR A 176 11.68 11.23 32.33
CA TYR A 176 12.85 12.09 32.23
C TYR A 176 12.65 13.49 32.82
N GLY A 177 11.51 13.73 33.54
CA GLY A 177 11.25 14.99 34.23
C GLY A 177 10.97 16.19 33.33
N LEU A 178 10.65 15.94 32.03
CA LEU A 178 10.22 16.98 31.09
C LEU A 178 8.80 17.47 31.41
N LEU A 179 7.94 16.59 31.93
CA LEU A 179 6.67 16.90 32.54
C LEU A 179 6.77 16.64 34.04
N LYS A 180 6.44 17.66 34.86
CA LYS A 180 6.37 17.56 36.31
C LYS A 180 5.05 16.90 36.74
N GLU A 181 4.98 16.41 37.97
CA GLU A 181 3.83 15.69 38.52
C GLU A 181 2.49 16.51 38.44
N LYS A 182 2.61 17.84 38.49
CA LYS A 182 1.47 18.76 38.39
C LYS A 182 1.09 19.16 36.97
N ASP A 183 1.95 18.85 35.98
CA ASP A 183 1.72 19.24 34.59
C ASP A 183 0.64 18.34 33.99
N LYS A 184 -0.18 18.90 33.10
CA LYS A 184 -1.10 18.11 32.30
C LYS A 184 -0.31 17.26 31.27
N ASN A 185 -0.86 16.12 30.90
CA ASN A 185 -0.34 15.33 29.80
C ASN A 185 -0.45 16.07 28.48
N LEU A 186 0.47 15.80 27.57
CA LEU A 186 0.36 16.21 26.18
C LEU A 186 -0.88 15.56 25.54
N GLU A 187 -1.62 16.34 24.79
CA GLU A 187 -2.72 15.84 23.98
C GLU A 187 -2.23 15.19 22.67
N GLY A 188 -3.08 14.38 22.07
CA GLY A 188 -2.70 13.69 20.84
C GLY A 188 -2.31 14.64 19.71
N ASN A 189 -2.98 15.79 19.59
CA ASN A 189 -2.66 16.78 18.56
C ASN A 189 -1.29 17.44 18.80
N ASP A 190 -0.92 17.70 20.07
CA ASP A 190 0.41 18.24 20.39
C ASP A 190 1.53 17.30 19.94
N VAL A 191 1.32 15.99 20.17
CA VAL A 191 2.31 14.95 19.84
C VAL A 191 2.43 14.72 18.34
N ARG A 192 1.36 14.96 17.57
CA ARG A 192 1.35 14.67 16.12
C ARG A 192 1.58 15.90 15.24
N GLU A 193 1.82 17.06 15.84
CA GLU A 193 2.16 18.27 15.09
C GLU A 193 3.45 18.04 14.27
N GLY A 194 3.40 18.27 12.96
CA GLY A 194 4.50 18.05 12.04
C GLY A 194 4.83 16.58 11.73
N LEU A 195 4.03 15.63 12.22
CA LEU A 195 4.24 14.20 12.00
C LEU A 195 3.92 13.79 10.55
N SER A 196 4.84 13.11 9.90
CA SER A 196 4.60 12.25 8.74
C SER A 196 4.74 10.80 9.17
N ALA A 197 3.68 10.00 9.02
CA ALA A 197 3.69 8.60 9.42
C ALA A 197 3.02 7.71 8.36
N ILE A 198 3.57 6.52 8.17
CA ILE A 198 2.99 5.46 7.35
C ILE A 198 2.86 4.22 8.23
N ILE A 199 1.67 3.63 8.25
CA ILE A 199 1.33 2.46 9.03
C ILE A 199 0.89 1.37 8.06
N SER A 200 1.61 0.27 8.00
CA SER A 200 1.26 -0.90 7.20
C SER A 200 1.08 -2.09 8.13
N ILE A 201 -0.09 -2.70 8.09
CA ILE A 201 -0.35 -3.93 8.84
C ILE A 201 -0.73 -5.07 7.90
N LYS A 202 -0.24 -6.27 8.24
CA LYS A 202 -0.71 -7.50 7.64
C LYS A 202 -1.52 -8.26 8.69
N VAL A 203 -2.75 -8.54 8.35
CA VAL A 203 -3.72 -9.15 9.27
C VAL A 203 -4.25 -10.43 8.63
N PRO A 204 -4.29 -11.56 9.36
CA PRO A 204 -4.93 -12.77 8.89
C PRO A 204 -6.39 -12.52 8.50
N GLU A 205 -6.86 -13.17 7.43
CA GLU A 205 -8.17 -12.92 6.84
C GLU A 205 -9.34 -13.01 7.85
N HIS A 206 -9.25 -13.92 8.81
CA HIS A 206 -10.30 -14.12 9.82
C HIS A 206 -10.43 -12.98 10.84
N TYR A 207 -9.45 -12.05 10.90
CA TYR A 207 -9.53 -10.83 11.71
C TYR A 207 -9.95 -9.60 10.91
N LEU A 208 -10.04 -9.71 9.57
CA LEU A 208 -10.37 -8.57 8.72
C LEU A 208 -11.87 -8.28 8.78
N GLN A 209 -12.21 -7.07 9.20
CA GLN A 209 -13.58 -6.54 9.14
C GLN A 209 -13.53 -5.12 8.58
N PHE A 210 -13.70 -4.99 7.28
CA PHE A 210 -13.80 -3.67 6.65
C PHE A 210 -15.24 -3.16 6.73
N GLU A 211 -15.42 -1.87 7.00
CA GLU A 211 -16.76 -1.25 7.06
C GLU A 211 -17.48 -1.20 5.70
N GLY A 212 -16.81 -1.42 4.58
CA GLY A 212 -17.42 -1.35 3.26
C GLY A 212 -16.67 -2.10 2.17
N GLN A 213 -17.30 -2.22 1.03
CA GLN A 213 -16.72 -2.90 -0.13
C GLN A 213 -15.46 -2.20 -0.67
N THR A 214 -15.34 -0.88 -0.47
CA THR A 214 -14.17 -0.08 -0.85
C THR A 214 -12.95 -0.35 0.04
N LYS A 215 -13.13 -1.04 1.18
CA LYS A 215 -12.09 -1.35 2.17
C LYS A 215 -11.32 -0.11 2.67
N SER A 216 -11.95 1.06 2.63
CA SER A 216 -11.33 2.32 3.02
C SER A 216 -11.18 2.50 4.55
N LYS A 217 -11.85 1.64 5.34
CA LYS A 217 -11.81 1.66 6.81
C LYS A 217 -11.80 0.24 7.37
N LEU A 218 -10.90 0.01 8.35
CA LEU A 218 -10.79 -1.22 9.14
C LEU A 218 -11.51 -1.05 10.48
#